data_a712b406efc0df816e5ad554122d8fae
#
_entry.id   a712b406efc0df816e5ad554122d8fae
#
_cell.length_a   1.000
_cell.length_b   1.000
_cell.length_c   1.000
_cell.angle_alpha   90.00
_cell.angle_beta   90.00
_cell.angle_gamma   90.00
#
_symmetry.space_group_name_H-M   'P 1'
#
loop_
_entity.id
_entity.type
_entity.pdbx_description
1 polymer ?
#
loop_
_entity_poly.entity_id
_entity_poly.type
_entity_poly.pdbx_seq_one_letter_code
_entity_poly.pdbx_strand_id
1 'polypeptide(L)'
;MAGNQVQFEMIDLRLVYIVLFSSLYGINYGLASAGLESLSLLAAYAKTGIGWTTLFYEPSNWIPFIFYFAVSAICGYVRLKNTENVRFMKAENKLILDKFLFAREMYQETLRDKRQYKKQILGSRDSFGKIFDITKKLDVFLPQDLFIETLHVMESVLENHTIAIYSVGKKKQFGRLTIASQGMKDVFANSICMKDYLEANEAVESGNVWVNREFLEGYPMCMKGIQKDGELVMLIFIQEVKGEQLSLYYLNLFQVLSGLVETALLRALEYQEAVKSRQYVAGTSTLKPEYFEERLYSFHAMREEQLASYTLLKLDYPQMSLAEADAV
;
A
#
# COMPACT_ATOMS: atom_id res chain seq x y z
N MET A 1 63.95 -22.46 -36.21
CA MET A 1 62.56 -21.90 -36.24
C MET A 1 61.52 -23.02 -36.10
N ALA A 2 61.77 -24.10 -35.40
CA ALA A 2 60.84 -25.25 -35.25
C ALA A 2 60.09 -25.23 -33.83
N GLY A 3 60.37 -24.30 -32.96
CA GLY A 3 59.81 -24.34 -31.63
C GLY A 3 58.45 -23.60 -31.44
N ASN A 4 58.01 -22.81 -32.41
CA ASN A 4 56.81 -21.99 -32.26
C ASN A 4 55.52 -22.62 -32.85
N GLN A 5 55.66 -23.70 -33.68
CA GLN A 5 54.48 -24.32 -34.30
C GLN A 5 53.67 -25.18 -33.33
N VAL A 6 54.32 -25.84 -32.36
CA VAL A 6 53.62 -26.74 -31.41
C VAL A 6 52.75 -25.96 -30.40
N GLN A 7 53.11 -24.75 -30.07
CA GLN A 7 52.27 -23.92 -29.14
C GLN A 7 51.03 -23.34 -29.83
N PHE A 8 51.05 -23.09 -31.12
CA PHE A 8 49.92 -22.58 -31.90
C PHE A 8 48.93 -23.67 -32.34
N GLU A 9 49.34 -24.94 -32.41
CA GLU A 9 48.44 -26.05 -32.70
C GLU A 9 47.46 -26.36 -31.57
N MET A 10 47.75 -25.92 -30.33
CA MET A 10 46.84 -26.09 -29.17
C MET A 10 45.77 -25.04 -29.05
N ILE A 11 45.86 -23.92 -29.75
CA ILE A 11 44.86 -22.82 -29.65
C ILE A 11 44.17 -22.70 -31.00
N ASP A 12 42.89 -23.11 -31.05
CA ASP A 12 42.03 -22.87 -32.20
C ASP A 12 41.65 -21.38 -32.28
N LEU A 13 42.33 -20.62 -33.15
CA LEU A 13 42.08 -19.18 -33.36
C LEU A 13 40.63 -18.90 -33.77
N ARG A 14 39.96 -19.86 -34.44
CA ARG A 14 38.53 -19.75 -34.80
C ARG A 14 37.67 -19.70 -33.58
N LEU A 15 37.97 -20.51 -32.58
CA LEU A 15 37.25 -20.52 -31.30
C LEU A 15 37.41 -19.21 -30.57
N VAL A 16 38.61 -18.61 -30.55
CA VAL A 16 38.86 -17.28 -29.96
C VAL A 16 38.02 -16.22 -30.67
N TYR A 17 37.93 -16.29 -32.00
CA TYR A 17 37.11 -15.36 -32.78
C TYR A 17 35.62 -15.47 -32.41
N ILE A 18 35.08 -16.69 -32.32
CA ILE A 18 33.70 -16.97 -31.94
C ILE A 18 33.42 -16.43 -30.53
N VAL A 19 34.30 -16.68 -29.55
CA VAL A 19 34.16 -16.19 -28.17
C VAL A 19 34.14 -14.66 -28.13
N LEU A 20 35.04 -14.00 -28.85
CA LEU A 20 35.09 -12.56 -28.93
C LEU A 20 33.80 -11.96 -29.52
N PHE A 21 33.35 -12.46 -30.66
CA PHE A 21 32.13 -11.98 -31.30
C PHE A 21 30.88 -12.26 -30.47
N SER A 22 30.78 -13.42 -29.90
CA SER A 22 29.66 -13.82 -29.05
C SER A 22 29.58 -12.99 -27.76
N SER A 23 30.72 -12.70 -27.12
CA SER A 23 30.76 -11.91 -25.89
C SER A 23 30.58 -10.40 -26.11
N LEU A 24 31.00 -9.88 -27.29
CA LEU A 24 30.83 -8.46 -27.58
C LEU A 24 29.45 -8.11 -28.15
N TYR A 25 28.96 -8.89 -29.10
CA TYR A 25 27.76 -8.59 -29.89
C TYR A 25 26.54 -9.45 -29.52
N GLY A 26 26.72 -10.52 -28.73
CA GLY A 26 25.64 -11.35 -28.23
C GLY A 26 25.37 -12.59 -29.11
N ILE A 27 24.31 -13.32 -28.77
CA ILE A 27 24.02 -14.66 -29.27
C ILE A 27 23.83 -14.73 -30.79
N ASN A 28 23.14 -13.77 -31.39
CA ASN A 28 22.85 -13.78 -32.83
C ASN A 28 24.12 -13.67 -33.68
N TYR A 29 25.01 -12.75 -33.31
CA TYR A 29 26.29 -12.54 -33.97
C TYR A 29 27.28 -13.67 -33.66
N GLY A 30 27.20 -14.22 -32.45
CA GLY A 30 27.98 -15.40 -32.07
C GLY A 30 27.62 -16.63 -32.92
N LEU A 31 26.35 -16.92 -33.10
CA LEU A 31 25.88 -18.01 -33.94
C LEU A 31 26.26 -17.81 -35.43
N ALA A 32 26.16 -16.56 -35.90
CA ALA A 32 26.60 -16.24 -37.27
C ALA A 32 28.11 -16.45 -37.44
N SER A 33 28.93 -16.03 -36.46
CA SER A 33 30.39 -16.26 -36.48
C SER A 33 30.74 -17.77 -36.40
N ALA A 34 30.03 -18.54 -35.56
CA ALA A 34 30.19 -19.99 -35.49
C ALA A 34 29.85 -20.68 -36.82
N GLY A 35 28.81 -20.20 -37.51
CA GLY A 35 28.45 -20.67 -38.86
C GLY A 35 29.54 -20.37 -39.89
N LEU A 36 30.07 -19.14 -39.89
CA LEU A 36 31.16 -18.74 -40.82
C LEU A 36 32.45 -19.56 -40.58
N GLU A 37 32.84 -19.73 -39.31
CA GLU A 37 34.01 -20.51 -38.96
C GLU A 37 33.83 -22.00 -39.23
N SER A 38 32.60 -22.52 -39.09
CA SER A 38 32.26 -23.90 -39.51
C SER A 38 32.42 -24.09 -41.01
N LEU A 39 31.99 -23.10 -41.82
CA LEU A 39 32.22 -23.12 -43.28
C LEU A 39 33.72 -23.04 -43.61
N SER A 40 34.48 -22.21 -42.90
CA SER A 40 35.94 -22.11 -43.02
C SER A 40 36.63 -23.45 -42.72
N LEU A 41 36.18 -24.16 -41.66
CA LEU A 41 36.72 -25.48 -41.30
C LEU A 41 36.37 -26.54 -42.36
N LEU A 42 35.14 -26.53 -42.88
CA LEU A 42 34.72 -27.41 -43.98
C LEU A 42 35.55 -27.21 -45.23
N ALA A 43 35.83 -25.95 -45.61
CA ALA A 43 36.69 -25.61 -46.72
C ALA A 43 38.15 -26.09 -46.51
N ALA A 44 38.65 -26.06 -45.26
CA ALA A 44 39.96 -26.61 -44.91
C ALA A 44 39.98 -28.10 -45.05
N TYR A 45 38.98 -28.86 -44.62
CA TYR A 45 38.87 -30.31 -44.81
C TYR A 45 38.80 -30.67 -46.29
N ALA A 46 38.05 -29.93 -47.09
CA ALA A 46 37.96 -30.14 -48.52
C ALA A 46 39.36 -29.99 -49.23
N LYS A 47 40.16 -29.03 -48.77
CA LYS A 47 41.52 -28.80 -49.28
C LYS A 47 42.50 -29.89 -48.87
N THR A 48 42.32 -30.48 -47.69
CA THR A 48 43.21 -31.61 -47.22
C THR A 48 42.81 -32.95 -47.76
N GLY A 49 41.78 -33.01 -48.61
CA GLY A 49 41.40 -34.29 -49.32
C GLY A 49 40.62 -35.24 -48.41
N ILE A 50 40.13 -34.81 -47.28
CA ILE A 50 39.27 -35.61 -46.37
C ILE A 50 37.92 -35.81 -47.06
N GLY A 51 37.61 -37.07 -47.40
CA GLY A 51 36.34 -37.43 -48.04
C GLY A 51 35.16 -37.22 -47.09
N TRP A 52 34.00 -36.94 -47.68
CA TRP A 52 32.76 -36.71 -46.89
C TRP A 52 32.40 -37.90 -45.98
N THR A 53 32.74 -39.15 -46.40
CA THR A 53 32.52 -40.34 -45.59
C THR A 53 33.38 -40.32 -44.32
N THR A 54 34.65 -39.96 -44.41
CA THR A 54 35.58 -39.88 -43.27
C THR A 54 35.19 -38.78 -42.31
N LEU A 55 34.61 -37.67 -42.81
CA LEU A 55 34.12 -36.55 -41.97
C LEU A 55 33.01 -37.00 -41.03
N PHE A 56 32.08 -37.84 -41.49
CA PHE A 56 30.94 -38.28 -40.69
C PHE A 56 31.21 -39.50 -39.82
N TYR A 57 32.11 -40.38 -40.23
CA TYR A 57 32.39 -41.60 -39.48
C TYR A 57 33.39 -41.44 -38.33
N GLU A 58 34.23 -40.39 -38.35
CA GLU A 58 35.18 -40.11 -37.28
C GLU A 58 34.68 -38.94 -36.40
N PRO A 59 34.34 -39.20 -35.12
CA PRO A 59 33.85 -38.16 -34.19
C PRO A 59 34.81 -36.98 -34.03
N SER A 60 36.12 -37.22 -34.10
CA SER A 60 37.14 -36.17 -33.98
C SER A 60 36.99 -35.06 -35.02
N ASN A 61 36.43 -35.34 -36.18
CA ASN A 61 36.30 -34.38 -37.27
C ASN A 61 35.06 -33.47 -37.15
N TRP A 62 34.00 -33.93 -36.52
CA TRP A 62 32.78 -33.14 -36.40
C TRP A 62 32.54 -32.56 -35.00
N ILE A 63 33.22 -33.05 -33.96
CA ILE A 63 33.17 -32.46 -32.60
C ILE A 63 33.45 -30.95 -32.59
N PRO A 64 34.46 -30.41 -33.35
CA PRO A 64 34.71 -28.96 -33.37
C PRO A 64 33.49 -28.12 -33.77
N PHE A 65 32.67 -28.63 -34.72
CA PHE A 65 31.46 -27.91 -35.14
C PHE A 65 30.48 -27.76 -34.00
N ILE A 66 30.19 -28.85 -33.26
CA ILE A 66 29.32 -28.79 -32.09
C ILE A 66 29.88 -27.83 -31.05
N PHE A 67 31.20 -27.88 -30.84
CA PHE A 67 31.88 -27.05 -29.88
C PHE A 67 31.77 -25.55 -30.21
N TYR A 68 31.89 -25.17 -31.48
CA TYR A 68 31.74 -23.78 -31.93
C TYR A 68 30.34 -23.23 -31.62
N PHE A 69 29.31 -23.98 -31.93
CA PHE A 69 27.93 -23.57 -31.61
C PHE A 69 27.66 -23.58 -30.12
N ALA A 70 28.13 -24.57 -29.37
CA ALA A 70 27.94 -24.65 -27.93
C ALA A 70 28.60 -23.47 -27.19
N VAL A 71 29.87 -23.18 -27.52
CA VAL A 71 30.62 -22.07 -26.95
C VAL A 71 29.97 -20.73 -27.31
N SER A 72 29.56 -20.57 -28.58
CA SER A 72 28.85 -19.37 -29.02
C SER A 72 27.56 -19.17 -28.25
N ALA A 73 26.76 -20.21 -28.06
CA ALA A 73 25.50 -20.12 -27.30
C ALA A 73 25.74 -19.76 -25.84
N ILE A 74 26.70 -20.39 -25.18
CA ILE A 74 27.05 -20.11 -23.79
C ILE A 74 27.54 -18.67 -23.63
N CYS A 75 28.50 -18.22 -24.41
CA CYS A 75 29.04 -16.86 -24.33
C CYS A 75 27.98 -15.81 -24.66
N GLY A 76 27.15 -16.08 -25.69
CA GLY A 76 26.03 -15.20 -26.05
C GLY A 76 24.96 -15.11 -24.98
N TYR A 77 24.64 -16.23 -24.33
CA TYR A 77 23.70 -16.25 -23.20
C TYR A 77 24.23 -15.48 -22.00
N VAL A 78 25.50 -15.67 -21.63
CA VAL A 78 26.14 -14.90 -20.54
C VAL A 78 26.10 -13.41 -20.84
N ARG A 79 26.36 -13.00 -22.08
CA ARG A 79 26.26 -11.61 -22.50
C ARG A 79 24.83 -11.05 -22.37
N LEU A 80 23.85 -11.81 -22.84
CA LEU A 80 22.43 -11.43 -22.74
C LEU A 80 22.04 -11.21 -21.28
N LYS A 81 22.33 -12.20 -20.42
CA LYS A 81 22.02 -12.13 -18.99
C LYS A 81 22.73 -10.97 -18.28
N ASN A 82 24.00 -10.72 -18.59
CA ASN A 82 24.72 -9.56 -18.06
C ASN A 82 24.08 -8.23 -18.50
N THR A 83 23.64 -8.14 -19.74
CA THR A 83 22.98 -6.93 -20.25
C THR A 83 21.62 -6.69 -19.55
N GLU A 84 20.85 -7.76 -19.35
CA GLU A 84 19.60 -7.71 -18.59
C GLU A 84 19.82 -7.31 -17.13
N ASN A 85 20.80 -7.90 -16.46
CA ASN A 85 21.16 -7.55 -15.10
C ASN A 85 21.56 -6.06 -14.97
N VAL A 86 22.38 -5.57 -15.91
CA VAL A 86 22.77 -4.15 -15.92
C VAL A 86 21.56 -3.22 -16.15
N ARG A 87 20.63 -3.63 -17.03
CA ARG A 87 19.38 -2.85 -17.24
C ARG A 87 18.52 -2.87 -16.00
N PHE A 88 18.37 -4.03 -15.37
CA PHE A 88 17.62 -4.16 -14.12
C PHE A 88 18.21 -3.30 -13.01
N MET A 89 19.53 -3.40 -12.76
CA MET A 89 20.21 -2.56 -11.76
C MET A 89 20.11 -1.06 -12.06
N LYS A 90 20.15 -0.66 -13.33
CA LYS A 90 19.93 0.74 -13.70
C LYS A 90 18.51 1.22 -13.40
N ALA A 91 17.52 0.37 -13.67
CA ALA A 91 16.11 0.67 -13.36
C ALA A 91 15.89 0.76 -11.85
N GLU A 92 16.45 -0.18 -11.09
CA GLU A 92 16.39 -0.18 -9.62
C GLU A 92 17.10 1.04 -9.02
N ASN A 93 18.31 1.38 -9.50
CA ASN A 93 19.01 2.59 -9.07
C ASN A 93 18.23 3.88 -9.40
N LYS A 94 17.55 3.92 -10.54
CA LYS A 94 16.68 5.05 -10.89
C LYS A 94 15.52 5.15 -9.90
N LEU A 95 14.86 4.03 -9.60
CA LEU A 95 13.77 4.00 -8.63
C LEU A 95 14.22 4.45 -7.23
N ILE A 96 15.40 3.98 -6.79
CA ILE A 96 15.99 4.39 -5.50
C ILE A 96 16.29 5.90 -5.51
N LEU A 97 16.83 6.41 -6.62
CA LEU A 97 17.11 7.84 -6.76
C LEU A 97 15.81 8.67 -6.70
N ASP A 98 14.77 8.22 -7.40
CA ASP A 98 13.47 8.92 -7.41
C ASP A 98 12.85 8.90 -6.00
N LYS A 99 12.91 7.76 -5.29
CA LYS A 99 12.51 7.66 -3.87
C LYS A 99 13.33 8.60 -2.96
N PHE A 100 14.63 8.68 -3.17
CA PHE A 100 15.50 9.56 -2.39
C PHE A 100 15.20 11.05 -2.65
N LEU A 101 14.98 11.41 -3.91
CA LEU A 101 14.62 12.79 -4.28
C LEU A 101 13.26 13.18 -3.66
N PHE A 102 12.27 12.27 -3.73
CA PHE A 102 10.98 12.47 -3.07
C PHE A 102 11.13 12.65 -1.56
N ALA A 103 11.89 11.75 -0.90
CA ALA A 103 12.12 11.86 0.54
C ALA A 103 12.84 13.17 0.93
N ARG A 104 13.79 13.61 0.11
CA ARG A 104 14.51 14.88 0.29
C ARG A 104 13.58 16.08 0.13
N GLU A 105 12.71 16.05 -0.86
CA GLU A 105 11.73 17.12 -1.12
C GLU A 105 10.74 17.22 0.04
N MET A 106 10.18 16.10 0.51
CA MET A 106 9.34 16.02 1.69
C MET A 106 10.05 16.54 2.95
N TYR A 107 11.33 16.23 3.13
CA TYR A 107 12.11 16.73 4.27
C TYR A 107 12.33 18.24 4.18
N GLN A 108 12.61 18.79 2.99
CA GLN A 108 12.78 20.23 2.81
C GLN A 108 11.47 20.99 3.00
N GLU A 109 10.35 20.42 2.54
CA GLU A 109 9.01 20.95 2.76
C GLU A 109 8.70 20.99 4.26
N THR A 110 8.99 19.89 4.97
CA THR A 110 8.88 19.81 6.45
C THR A 110 9.60 20.97 7.14
N LEU A 111 10.82 21.26 6.71
CA LEU A 111 11.60 22.35 7.32
C LEU A 111 11.05 23.74 6.98
N ARG A 112 10.47 23.90 5.80
CA ARG A 112 9.78 25.14 5.41
C ARG A 112 8.50 25.32 6.22
N ASP A 113 7.70 24.29 6.31
CA ASP A 113 6.43 24.29 7.04
C ASP A 113 6.66 24.51 8.54
N LYS A 114 7.66 23.86 9.13
CA LYS A 114 8.04 24.11 10.53
C LYS A 114 8.39 25.57 10.80
N ARG A 115 9.04 26.25 9.83
CA ARG A 115 9.33 27.68 9.93
C ARG A 115 8.06 28.54 9.75
N GLN A 116 7.19 28.13 8.85
CA GLN A 116 5.92 28.80 8.57
C GLN A 116 4.94 28.64 9.73
N TYR A 117 4.85 27.42 10.32
CA TYR A 117 4.09 27.17 11.57
C TYR A 117 4.57 28.01 12.73
N LYS A 118 5.89 28.10 12.91
CA LYS A 118 6.45 28.95 13.97
C LYS A 118 6.07 30.43 13.79
N LYS A 119 5.90 30.90 12.55
CA LYS A 119 5.40 32.23 12.24
C LYS A 119 3.87 32.36 12.40
N GLN A 120 3.11 31.34 12.00
CA GLN A 120 1.64 31.32 12.09
C GLN A 120 1.13 31.15 13.53
N ILE A 121 1.76 30.28 14.32
CA ILE A 121 1.42 30.09 15.75
C ILE A 121 1.66 31.40 16.53
N LEU A 122 2.64 32.18 16.14
CA LEU A 122 2.92 33.50 16.75
C LEU A 122 2.08 34.65 16.19
N GLY A 123 1.39 34.45 15.05
CA GLY A 123 0.72 35.55 14.31
C GLY A 123 -0.77 35.38 14.02
N SER A 124 -1.42 34.28 14.37
CA SER A 124 -2.78 34.02 13.86
C SER A 124 -3.85 33.93 14.96
N ARG A 125 -4.58 35.00 15.16
CA ARG A 125 -5.90 35.02 15.82
C ARG A 125 -6.92 34.09 15.13
N ASP A 126 -6.75 33.83 13.82
CA ASP A 126 -7.65 32.99 13.01
C ASP A 126 -7.52 31.48 13.26
N SER A 127 -6.34 31.00 13.64
CA SER A 127 -6.12 29.56 13.91
C SER A 127 -6.83 29.11 15.19
N PHE A 128 -6.83 29.94 16.24
CA PHE A 128 -7.56 29.64 17.45
C PHE A 128 -9.08 29.67 17.24
N GLY A 129 -9.58 30.59 16.39
CA GLY A 129 -10.98 30.62 16.00
C GLY A 129 -11.43 29.33 15.30
N LYS A 130 -10.66 28.85 14.35
CA LYS A 130 -10.96 27.60 13.62
C LYS A 130 -10.92 26.38 14.55
N ILE A 131 -9.90 26.26 15.41
CA ILE A 131 -9.81 25.16 16.39
C ILE A 131 -10.99 25.22 17.36
N PHE A 132 -11.36 26.41 17.83
CA PHE A 132 -12.51 26.59 18.68
C PHE A 132 -13.82 26.19 18.00
N ASP A 133 -14.03 26.60 16.75
CA ASP A 133 -15.20 26.22 15.95
C ASP A 133 -15.27 24.71 15.71
N ILE A 134 -14.14 24.07 15.42
CA ILE A 134 -14.02 22.60 15.29
C ILE A 134 -14.40 21.94 16.61
N THR A 135 -13.81 22.38 17.72
CA THR A 135 -14.09 21.83 19.05
C THR A 135 -15.57 22.01 19.43
N LYS A 136 -16.18 23.15 19.09
CA LYS A 136 -17.60 23.40 19.31
C LYS A 136 -18.49 22.48 18.47
N LYS A 137 -18.15 22.19 17.22
CA LYS A 137 -18.87 21.23 16.37
C LYS A 137 -18.77 19.80 16.91
N LEU A 138 -17.61 19.44 17.46
CA LEU A 138 -17.37 18.14 18.07
C LEU A 138 -17.89 18.03 19.51
N ASP A 139 -18.49 19.11 20.08
CA ASP A 139 -19.07 19.11 21.42
C ASP A 139 -20.47 18.51 21.42
N VAL A 140 -20.56 17.26 20.99
CA VAL A 140 -21.80 16.49 20.90
C VAL A 140 -21.73 15.33 21.88
N PHE A 141 -22.85 15.09 22.58
CA PHE A 141 -22.89 14.07 23.64
C PHE A 141 -23.26 12.66 23.13
N LEU A 142 -23.91 12.55 21.97
CA LEU A 142 -24.27 11.26 21.40
C LEU A 142 -23.19 10.80 20.43
N PRO A 143 -22.64 9.58 20.61
CA PRO A 143 -21.60 9.08 19.70
C PRO A 143 -22.01 9.04 18.23
N GLN A 144 -23.29 8.81 17.93
CA GLN A 144 -23.80 8.77 16.55
C GLN A 144 -23.69 10.14 15.86
N ASP A 145 -24.12 11.20 16.55
CA ASP A 145 -24.04 12.56 16.04
C ASP A 145 -22.58 13.02 15.94
N LEU A 146 -21.74 12.56 16.87
CA LEU A 146 -20.31 12.81 16.83
C LEU A 146 -19.65 12.21 15.57
N PHE A 147 -20.09 11.04 15.10
CA PHE A 147 -19.55 10.45 13.86
C PHE A 147 -19.89 11.32 12.65
N ILE A 148 -21.10 11.87 12.57
CA ILE A 148 -21.52 12.78 11.49
C ILE A 148 -20.66 14.04 11.52
N GLU A 149 -20.60 14.70 12.68
CA GLU A 149 -19.81 15.92 12.83
C GLU A 149 -18.31 15.68 12.58
N THR A 150 -17.79 14.54 13.00
CA THR A 150 -16.39 14.15 12.72
C THR A 150 -16.15 14.07 11.22
N LEU A 151 -17.05 13.41 10.48
CA LEU A 151 -16.91 13.27 9.04
C LEU A 151 -16.94 14.65 8.36
N HIS A 152 -17.94 15.48 8.67
CA HIS A 152 -18.10 16.83 8.11
C HIS A 152 -16.89 17.73 8.42
N VAL A 153 -16.40 17.70 9.66
CA VAL A 153 -15.22 18.47 10.06
C VAL A 153 -13.99 18.00 9.29
N MET A 154 -13.77 16.68 9.20
CA MET A 154 -12.63 16.14 8.48
C MET A 154 -12.70 16.44 6.98
N GLU A 155 -13.85 16.26 6.34
CA GLU A 155 -14.04 16.61 4.93
C GLU A 155 -13.78 18.08 4.66
N SER A 156 -14.32 18.95 5.49
CA SER A 156 -14.18 20.40 5.35
C SER A 156 -12.75 20.89 5.55
N VAL A 157 -12.03 20.32 6.53
CA VAL A 157 -10.70 20.80 6.93
C VAL A 157 -9.60 20.16 6.08
N LEU A 158 -9.76 18.88 5.72
CA LEU A 158 -8.81 18.15 4.87
C LEU A 158 -9.09 18.34 3.39
N GLU A 159 -10.22 18.98 3.05
CA GLU A 159 -10.69 19.11 1.65
C GLU A 159 -10.69 17.74 0.92
N ASN A 160 -11.17 16.72 1.63
CA ASN A 160 -11.14 15.34 1.19
C ASN A 160 -12.51 14.67 1.43
N HIS A 161 -13.04 14.04 0.39
CA HIS A 161 -14.33 13.34 0.41
C HIS A 161 -14.19 11.82 0.22
N THR A 162 -13.07 11.24 0.66
CA THR A 162 -12.82 9.80 0.59
C THR A 162 -12.53 9.22 1.97
N ILE A 163 -13.33 9.62 2.95
CA ILE A 163 -13.13 9.29 4.36
C ILE A 163 -14.13 8.22 4.79
N ALA A 164 -13.68 7.26 5.59
CA ALA A 164 -14.54 6.30 6.26
C ALA A 164 -14.17 6.16 7.73
N ILE A 165 -15.18 5.95 8.56
CA ILE A 165 -15.03 5.73 9.99
C ILE A 165 -15.60 4.36 10.34
N TYR A 166 -14.77 3.54 10.96
CA TYR A 166 -15.13 2.21 11.44
C TYR A 166 -15.16 2.19 12.96
N SER A 167 -16.17 1.56 13.52
CA SER A 167 -16.20 1.20 14.94
C SER A 167 -15.58 -0.17 15.15
N VAL A 168 -14.71 -0.33 16.14
CA VAL A 168 -14.04 -1.58 16.46
C VAL A 168 -14.68 -2.21 17.68
N GLY A 169 -15.07 -3.47 17.55
CA GLY A 169 -15.69 -4.22 18.65
C GLY A 169 -14.65 -4.67 19.71
N LYS A 170 -15.12 -5.01 20.90
CA LYS A 170 -14.30 -5.43 22.06
C LYS A 170 -13.30 -6.58 21.76
N LYS A 171 -13.54 -7.40 20.74
CA LYS A 171 -12.64 -8.50 20.35
C LYS A 171 -11.50 -8.04 19.42
N LYS A 172 -11.39 -6.75 19.08
CA LYS A 172 -10.33 -6.13 18.25
C LYS A 172 -10.07 -6.80 16.89
N GLN A 173 -10.93 -7.73 16.43
CA GLN A 173 -10.70 -8.48 15.21
C GLN A 173 -11.36 -7.83 13.98
N PHE A 174 -12.46 -7.16 14.18
CA PHE A 174 -13.26 -6.60 13.11
C PHE A 174 -13.62 -5.15 13.38
N GLY A 175 -13.47 -4.31 12.34
CA GLY A 175 -14.04 -2.98 12.26
C GLY A 175 -15.32 -3.02 11.45
N ARG A 176 -16.39 -2.39 11.95
CA ARG A 176 -17.66 -2.22 11.23
C ARG A 176 -17.78 -0.80 10.73
N LEU A 177 -18.07 -0.62 9.45
CA LEU A 177 -18.30 0.68 8.85
C LEU A 177 -19.46 1.38 9.55
N THR A 178 -19.19 2.54 10.14
CA THR A 178 -20.19 3.35 10.84
C THR A 178 -20.69 4.45 9.92
N ILE A 179 -19.78 5.16 9.26
CA ILE A 179 -20.10 6.25 8.34
C ILE A 179 -19.00 6.39 7.29
N ALA A 180 -19.36 6.85 6.11
CA ALA A 180 -18.41 7.14 5.02
C ALA A 180 -18.85 8.38 4.25
N SER A 181 -17.90 9.03 3.58
CA SER A 181 -18.14 10.16 2.68
C SER A 181 -19.19 9.82 1.63
N GLN A 182 -19.98 10.81 1.25
CA GLN A 182 -21.04 10.65 0.28
C GLN A 182 -20.50 10.09 -1.06
N GLY A 183 -21.15 9.06 -1.60
CA GLY A 183 -20.73 8.38 -2.82
C GLY A 183 -19.58 7.36 -2.67
N MET A 184 -18.97 7.26 -1.49
CA MET A 184 -17.86 6.32 -1.22
C MET A 184 -18.31 5.05 -0.49
N LYS A 185 -19.58 4.93 -0.17
CA LYS A 185 -20.12 3.82 0.63
C LYS A 185 -19.91 2.45 -0.02
N ASP A 186 -20.00 2.37 -1.33
CA ASP A 186 -19.83 1.12 -2.08
C ASP A 186 -18.34 0.76 -2.29
N VAL A 187 -17.43 1.73 -2.07
CA VAL A 187 -15.98 1.53 -2.16
C VAL A 187 -15.45 0.91 -0.86
N PHE A 188 -16.03 1.28 0.28
CA PHE A 188 -15.60 0.77 1.58
C PHE A 188 -16.34 -0.51 1.96
N ALA A 189 -15.60 -1.52 2.40
CA ALA A 189 -16.21 -2.75 2.92
C ALA A 189 -17.02 -2.46 4.19
N ASN A 190 -18.22 -3.02 4.30
CA ASN A 190 -19.08 -2.88 5.49
C ASN A 190 -18.44 -3.42 6.77
N SER A 191 -17.51 -4.37 6.64
CA SER A 191 -16.73 -4.93 7.73
C SER A 191 -15.31 -5.22 7.25
N ILE A 192 -14.32 -4.85 8.04
CA ILE A 192 -12.90 -5.07 7.79
C ILE A 192 -12.32 -5.98 8.86
N CYS A 193 -11.37 -6.83 8.50
CA CYS A 193 -10.60 -7.62 9.44
C CYS A 193 -9.27 -6.91 9.74
N MET A 194 -8.94 -6.69 11.02
CA MET A 194 -7.68 -6.03 11.39
C MET A 194 -6.44 -6.82 10.94
N LYS A 195 -6.59 -8.13 10.75
CA LYS A 195 -5.50 -8.98 10.25
C LYS A 195 -5.11 -8.67 8.80
N ASP A 196 -6.00 -8.07 8.03
CA ASP A 196 -5.73 -7.71 6.64
C ASP A 196 -4.85 -6.45 6.54
N TYR A 197 -4.65 -5.71 7.66
CA TYR A 197 -3.89 -4.47 7.76
C TYR A 197 -2.65 -4.59 8.64
N LEU A 198 -1.90 -5.69 8.52
CA LEU A 198 -0.74 -5.99 9.36
C LEU A 198 0.32 -4.89 9.34
N GLU A 199 0.59 -4.31 8.18
CA GLU A 199 1.59 -3.24 8.00
C GLU A 199 1.20 -1.94 8.74
N ALA A 200 -0.09 -1.72 8.92
CA ALA A 200 -0.60 -0.55 9.62
C ALA A 200 -0.82 -0.77 11.12
N ASN A 201 -0.85 -2.03 11.56
CA ASN A 201 -1.33 -2.41 12.89
C ASN A 201 -0.53 -1.75 14.03
N GLU A 202 0.81 -1.76 13.93
CA GLU A 202 1.69 -1.15 14.95
C GLU A 202 1.46 0.36 15.09
N ALA A 203 1.34 1.07 13.98
CA ALA A 203 1.08 2.52 13.98
C ALA A 203 -0.32 2.83 14.52
N VAL A 204 -1.33 2.05 14.12
CA VAL A 204 -2.73 2.20 14.55
C VAL A 204 -2.88 1.91 16.04
N GLU A 205 -2.23 0.86 16.55
CA GLU A 205 -2.23 0.50 17.96
C GLU A 205 -1.43 1.49 18.83
N SER A 206 -0.41 2.14 18.29
CA SER A 206 0.33 3.20 18.99
C SER A 206 -0.34 4.58 18.91
N GLY A 207 -1.50 4.69 18.25
CA GLY A 207 -2.21 5.95 18.07
C GLY A 207 -1.52 6.93 17.13
N ASN A 208 -0.66 6.45 16.23
CA ASN A 208 -0.02 7.24 15.20
C ASN A 208 -0.77 7.16 13.88
N VAL A 209 -0.55 8.12 12.99
CA VAL A 209 -1.04 8.06 11.61
C VAL A 209 -0.14 7.13 10.82
N TRP A 210 -0.74 6.09 10.24
CA TRP A 210 -0.09 5.26 9.23
C TRP A 210 -0.37 5.82 7.83
N VAL A 211 0.63 5.76 6.95
CA VAL A 211 0.55 6.23 5.57
C VAL A 211 1.02 5.13 4.63
N ASN A 212 0.23 4.83 3.63
CA ASN A 212 0.54 3.84 2.59
C ASN A 212 1.59 4.37 1.61
N ARG A 213 2.85 4.36 2.03
CA ARG A 213 3.98 4.86 1.22
C ARG A 213 4.39 3.91 0.10
N GLU A 214 4.06 2.65 0.24
CA GLU A 214 4.41 1.58 -0.69
C GLU A 214 3.30 1.29 -1.70
N PHE A 215 2.17 2.00 -1.60
CA PHE A 215 0.99 1.81 -2.44
C PHE A 215 0.49 0.35 -2.43
N LEU A 216 0.43 -0.24 -1.23
CA LEU A 216 -0.09 -1.57 -1.02
C LEU A 216 -1.54 -1.65 -1.48
N GLU A 217 -1.85 -2.64 -2.31
CA GLU A 217 -3.22 -2.88 -2.79
C GLU A 217 -4.15 -3.24 -1.62
N GLY A 218 -5.37 -2.71 -1.64
CA GLY A 218 -6.38 -2.95 -0.60
C GLY A 218 -6.20 -2.09 0.66
N TYR A 219 -5.12 -1.32 0.78
CA TYR A 219 -4.91 -0.41 1.89
C TYR A 219 -5.36 1.01 1.55
N PRO A 220 -5.99 1.75 2.50
CA PRO A 220 -6.25 3.17 2.32
C PRO A 220 -4.93 3.95 2.31
N MET A 221 -4.97 5.19 1.82
CA MET A 221 -3.78 6.06 1.79
C MET A 221 -3.32 6.45 3.20
N CYS A 222 -4.27 6.73 4.10
CA CYS A 222 -3.96 7.04 5.50
C CYS A 222 -4.91 6.31 6.44
N MET A 223 -4.38 5.84 7.57
CA MET A 223 -5.14 5.22 8.66
C MET A 223 -4.76 5.83 10.00
N LYS A 224 -5.75 5.96 10.87
CA LYS A 224 -5.54 6.37 12.26
C LYS A 224 -6.46 5.59 13.18
N GLY A 225 -5.89 5.01 14.23
CA GLY A 225 -6.64 4.41 15.33
C GLY A 225 -6.89 5.38 16.45
N ILE A 226 -8.07 5.28 17.07
CA ILE A 226 -8.45 5.97 18.29
C ILE A 226 -8.67 4.93 19.38
N GLN A 227 -8.09 5.17 20.53
CA GLN A 227 -8.08 4.22 21.63
C GLN A 227 -8.85 4.77 22.84
N LYS A 228 -9.46 3.87 23.61
CA LYS A 228 -9.97 4.10 24.97
C LYS A 228 -9.33 3.07 25.90
N ASP A 229 -8.66 3.51 26.94
CA ASP A 229 -8.01 2.63 27.95
C ASP A 229 -7.07 1.57 27.33
N GLY A 230 -6.35 1.92 26.25
CA GLY A 230 -5.49 1.01 25.51
C GLY A 230 -6.23 0.04 24.60
N GLU A 231 -7.53 0.20 24.40
CA GLU A 231 -8.35 -0.56 23.47
C GLU A 231 -8.72 0.28 22.25
N LEU A 232 -8.48 -0.27 21.06
CA LEU A 232 -8.88 0.35 19.80
C LEU A 232 -10.42 0.37 19.72
N VAL A 233 -11.01 1.55 19.62
CA VAL A 233 -12.48 1.75 19.57
C VAL A 233 -12.97 2.28 18.24
N MET A 234 -12.11 3.02 17.51
CA MET A 234 -12.46 3.61 16.23
C MET A 234 -11.25 3.59 15.29
N LEU A 235 -11.51 3.47 13.99
CA LEU A 235 -10.55 3.63 12.91
C LEU A 235 -11.06 4.70 11.94
N ILE A 236 -10.17 5.56 11.52
CA ILE A 236 -10.43 6.59 10.51
C ILE A 236 -9.55 6.27 9.31
N PHE A 237 -10.18 6.08 8.15
CA PHE A 237 -9.54 5.82 6.88
C PHE A 237 -9.69 7.02 5.95
N ILE A 238 -8.64 7.33 5.22
CA ILE A 238 -8.68 8.20 4.05
C ILE A 238 -8.23 7.33 2.87
N GLN A 239 -9.15 7.06 1.94
CA GLN A 239 -8.90 6.12 0.84
C GLN A 239 -7.92 6.70 -0.16
N GLU A 240 -8.12 7.92 -0.58
CA GLU A 240 -7.31 8.58 -1.59
C GLU A 240 -6.89 9.98 -1.12
N VAL A 241 -5.66 10.36 -1.43
CA VAL A 241 -5.16 11.71 -1.25
C VAL A 241 -4.50 12.13 -2.55
N LYS A 242 -4.85 13.30 -3.09
CA LYS A 242 -4.21 13.84 -4.28
C LYS A 242 -2.73 14.03 -4.01
N GLY A 243 -1.87 13.65 -4.97
CA GLY A 243 -0.42 13.68 -4.77
C GLY A 243 0.14 15.04 -4.33
N GLU A 244 -0.48 16.13 -4.80
CA GLU A 244 -0.13 17.50 -4.41
C GLU A 244 -0.52 17.84 -2.96
N GLN A 245 -1.53 17.15 -2.40
CA GLN A 245 -2.01 17.35 -1.03
C GLN A 245 -1.26 16.49 0.00
N LEU A 246 -0.62 15.39 -0.43
CA LEU A 246 0.10 14.47 0.46
C LEU A 246 1.40 15.10 0.95
N SER A 247 1.26 16.11 1.78
CA SER A 247 2.35 16.84 2.42
C SER A 247 2.42 16.48 3.91
N LEU A 248 3.55 16.78 4.53
CA LEU A 248 3.68 16.62 5.98
C LEU A 248 2.68 17.52 6.73
N TYR A 249 2.33 18.65 6.15
CA TYR A 249 1.27 19.52 6.69
C TYR A 249 -0.07 18.79 6.78
N TYR A 250 -0.46 18.15 5.69
CA TYR A 250 -1.70 17.37 5.62
C TYR A 250 -1.75 16.25 6.66
N LEU A 251 -0.64 15.50 6.79
CA LEU A 251 -0.52 14.43 7.77
C LEU A 251 -0.57 14.95 9.21
N ASN A 252 0.10 16.06 9.51
CA ASN A 252 0.03 16.70 10.82
C ASN A 252 -1.36 17.25 11.10
N LEU A 253 -2.03 17.82 10.11
CA LEU A 253 -3.41 18.30 10.24
C LEU A 253 -4.36 17.13 10.54
N PHE A 254 -4.23 16.02 9.80
CA PHE A 254 -4.98 14.79 10.06
C PHE A 254 -4.72 14.24 11.46
N GLN A 255 -3.47 14.24 11.93
CA GLN A 255 -3.10 13.84 13.29
C GLN A 255 -3.76 14.72 14.34
N VAL A 256 -3.73 16.05 14.17
CA VAL A 256 -4.33 17.00 15.11
C VAL A 256 -5.85 16.86 15.15
N LEU A 257 -6.50 16.79 13.99
CA LEU A 257 -7.95 16.58 13.89
C LEU A 257 -8.37 15.27 14.56
N SER A 258 -7.64 14.20 14.29
CA SER A 258 -7.90 12.89 14.90
C SER A 258 -7.76 12.94 16.42
N GLY A 259 -6.80 13.71 16.95
CA GLY A 259 -6.66 13.93 18.40
C GLY A 259 -7.83 14.71 19.02
N LEU A 260 -8.37 15.69 18.30
CA LEU A 260 -9.58 16.40 18.74
C LEU A 260 -10.80 15.47 18.75
N VAL A 261 -10.95 14.66 17.71
CA VAL A 261 -12.00 13.64 17.62
C VAL A 261 -11.87 12.60 18.72
N GLU A 262 -10.65 12.13 19.01
CA GLU A 262 -10.38 11.22 20.13
C GLU A 262 -10.87 11.79 21.46
N THR A 263 -10.51 13.04 21.75
CA THR A 263 -10.95 13.73 22.98
C THR A 263 -12.47 13.83 23.05
N ALA A 264 -13.12 14.18 21.94
CA ALA A 264 -14.57 14.30 21.87
C ALA A 264 -15.27 12.94 22.03
N LEU A 265 -14.72 11.89 21.38
CA LEU A 265 -15.25 10.53 21.46
C LEU A 265 -15.15 9.95 22.88
N LEU A 266 -14.01 10.11 23.52
CA LEU A 266 -13.81 9.64 24.89
C LEU A 266 -14.83 10.30 25.83
N ARG A 267 -15.03 11.61 25.72
CA ARG A 267 -16.03 12.36 26.49
C ARG A 267 -17.47 11.87 26.20
N ALA A 268 -17.83 11.65 24.93
CA ALA A 268 -19.13 11.13 24.56
C ALA A 268 -19.38 9.71 25.10
N LEU A 269 -18.36 8.84 25.07
CA LEU A 269 -18.42 7.50 25.64
C LEU A 269 -18.55 7.51 27.17
N GLU A 270 -17.79 8.36 27.86
CA GLU A 270 -17.90 8.56 29.31
C GLU A 270 -19.30 9.07 29.71
N TYR A 271 -19.81 10.06 28.98
CA TYR A 271 -21.18 10.54 29.18
C TYR A 271 -22.22 9.43 28.99
N GLN A 272 -22.08 8.65 27.90
CA GLN A 272 -22.98 7.52 27.65
C GLN A 272 -22.93 6.48 28.76
N GLU A 273 -21.75 6.16 29.29
CA GLU A 273 -21.60 5.26 30.44
C GLU A 273 -22.26 5.82 31.71
N ALA A 274 -22.05 7.10 31.99
CA ALA A 274 -22.62 7.77 33.16
C ALA A 274 -24.15 7.80 33.11
N VAL A 275 -24.76 8.00 31.95
CA VAL A 275 -26.22 8.02 31.78
C VAL A 275 -26.86 6.71 31.41
N LYS A 276 -26.06 5.64 31.22
CA LYS A 276 -26.54 4.33 30.82
C LYS A 276 -27.70 3.81 31.70
N SER A 277 -27.57 3.88 33.01
CA SER A 277 -28.61 3.45 33.94
C SER A 277 -29.92 4.25 33.81
N ARG A 278 -29.85 5.49 33.28
CA ARG A 278 -31.01 6.35 33.06
C ARG A 278 -31.67 6.09 31.70
N GLN A 279 -30.91 5.76 30.70
CA GLN A 279 -31.38 5.54 29.31
C GLN A 279 -31.95 4.15 29.08
N TYR A 280 -31.47 3.14 29.81
CA TYR A 280 -31.88 1.77 29.64
C TYR A 280 -32.90 1.35 30.68
N VAL A 281 -33.71 0.36 30.36
CA VAL A 281 -34.62 -0.27 31.32
C VAL A 281 -33.78 -1.03 32.34
N ALA A 282 -34.08 -0.89 33.61
CA ALA A 282 -33.29 -1.47 34.70
C ALA A 282 -33.11 -2.98 34.53
N GLY A 283 -31.84 -3.43 34.54
CA GLY A 283 -31.48 -4.84 34.39
C GLY A 283 -31.48 -5.37 32.94
N THR A 284 -31.66 -4.49 31.94
CA THR A 284 -31.68 -4.88 30.53
C THR A 284 -30.74 -4.01 29.67
N SER A 285 -30.44 -4.45 28.46
CA SER A 285 -29.76 -3.65 27.41
C SER A 285 -30.74 -2.90 26.51
N THR A 286 -32.03 -2.92 26.84
CA THR A 286 -33.10 -2.29 26.07
C THR A 286 -33.23 -0.80 26.41
N LEU A 287 -33.15 0.05 25.38
CA LEU A 287 -33.38 1.50 25.54
C LEU A 287 -34.83 1.80 25.89
N LYS A 288 -35.01 2.82 26.73
CA LYS A 288 -36.34 3.38 26.94
C LYS A 288 -36.87 4.07 25.67
N PRO A 289 -38.19 4.09 25.42
CA PRO A 289 -38.74 4.59 24.16
C PRO A 289 -38.25 5.97 23.74
N GLU A 290 -38.15 6.92 24.71
CA GLU A 290 -37.71 8.30 24.47
C GLU A 290 -36.30 8.35 23.87
N TYR A 291 -35.38 7.59 24.41
CA TYR A 291 -33.99 7.53 23.92
C TYR A 291 -33.84 6.68 22.66
N PHE A 292 -34.76 5.75 22.45
CA PHE A 292 -34.80 4.98 21.19
C PHE A 292 -35.21 5.88 20.02
N GLU A 293 -36.22 6.72 20.21
CA GLU A 293 -36.66 7.68 19.19
C GLU A 293 -35.55 8.68 18.84
N GLU A 294 -34.86 9.23 19.82
CA GLU A 294 -33.71 10.13 19.60
C GLU A 294 -32.59 9.46 18.80
N ARG A 295 -32.24 8.23 19.15
CA ARG A 295 -31.23 7.46 18.43
C ARG A 295 -31.67 7.10 17.02
N LEU A 296 -32.94 6.76 16.81
CA LEU A 296 -33.49 6.48 15.50
C LEU A 296 -33.46 7.71 14.59
N TYR A 297 -33.70 8.89 15.17
CA TYR A 297 -33.64 10.17 14.47
C TYR A 297 -32.21 10.44 13.93
N SER A 298 -31.19 10.21 14.73
CA SER A 298 -29.79 10.33 14.29
C SER A 298 -29.46 9.36 13.14
N PHE A 299 -29.91 8.11 13.20
CA PHE A 299 -29.72 7.16 12.09
C PHE A 299 -30.49 7.58 10.84
N HIS A 300 -31.66 8.20 11.00
CA HIS A 300 -32.42 8.69 9.86
C HIS A 300 -31.72 9.87 9.17
N ALA A 301 -31.16 10.80 9.93
CA ALA A 301 -30.36 11.90 9.42
C ALA A 301 -29.12 11.38 8.62
N MET A 302 -28.39 10.40 9.16
CA MET A 302 -27.27 9.76 8.45
C MET A 302 -27.71 9.15 7.11
N ARG A 303 -28.89 8.56 7.08
CA ARG A 303 -29.43 7.95 5.84
C ARG A 303 -29.85 9.00 4.82
N GLU A 304 -30.48 10.08 5.26
CA GLU A 304 -30.88 11.18 4.37
C GLU A 304 -29.66 11.84 3.70
N GLU A 305 -28.58 11.99 4.42
CA GLU A 305 -27.31 12.50 3.92
C GLU A 305 -26.49 11.45 3.14
N GLN A 306 -27.00 10.24 2.98
CA GLN A 306 -26.34 9.11 2.31
C GLN A 306 -25.00 8.68 2.93
N LEU A 307 -24.79 9.02 4.20
CA LEU A 307 -23.55 8.72 4.93
C LEU A 307 -23.54 7.30 5.52
N ALA A 308 -24.71 6.78 5.92
CA ALA A 308 -24.87 5.45 6.47
C ALA A 308 -26.14 4.75 6.00
N SER A 309 -26.25 3.42 6.22
CA SER A 309 -27.50 2.67 6.04
C SER A 309 -27.82 1.92 7.32
N TYR A 310 -29.11 1.81 7.62
CA TYR A 310 -29.57 1.01 8.73
C TYR A 310 -30.80 0.20 8.32
N THR A 311 -31.04 -0.90 9.04
CA THR A 311 -32.24 -1.72 8.90
C THR A 311 -32.92 -1.78 10.27
N LEU A 312 -34.18 -1.41 10.31
CA LEU A 312 -35.00 -1.52 11.52
C LEU A 312 -35.75 -2.85 11.48
N LEU A 313 -35.51 -3.70 12.48
CA LEU A 313 -36.21 -4.97 12.67
C LEU A 313 -37.20 -4.82 13.82
N LYS A 314 -38.45 -5.15 13.56
CA LYS A 314 -39.47 -5.29 14.62
C LYS A 314 -39.53 -6.76 15.02
N LEU A 315 -39.24 -7.02 16.31
CA LEU A 315 -39.38 -8.33 16.90
C LEU A 315 -40.62 -8.32 17.76
N ASP A 316 -41.50 -9.29 17.59
CA ASP A 316 -42.73 -9.43 18.37
C ASP A 316 -42.62 -10.69 19.26
N TYR A 317 -42.62 -10.45 20.58
CA TYR A 317 -42.49 -11.49 21.60
C TYR A 317 -43.76 -11.51 22.49
N PRO A 318 -44.87 -12.08 22.05
CA PRO A 318 -46.15 -11.93 22.71
C PRO A 318 -46.25 -12.62 24.11
N GLN A 319 -45.24 -13.40 24.49
CA GLN A 319 -45.26 -14.19 25.75
C GLN A 319 -44.00 -14.03 26.61
N MET A 320 -43.06 -13.18 26.27
CA MET A 320 -41.83 -12.96 27.03
C MET A 320 -41.81 -11.61 27.73
N SER A 321 -41.28 -11.57 28.95
CA SER A 321 -40.96 -10.33 29.61
C SER A 321 -39.76 -9.65 28.91
N LEU A 322 -39.63 -8.34 29.07
CA LEU A 322 -38.54 -7.56 28.48
C LEU A 322 -37.16 -8.07 28.90
N ALA A 323 -37.02 -8.55 30.13
CA ALA A 323 -35.76 -9.10 30.65
C ALA A 323 -35.42 -10.48 30.02
N GLU A 324 -36.42 -11.29 29.72
CA GLU A 324 -36.23 -12.58 29.03
C GLU A 324 -35.93 -12.41 27.56
N ALA A 325 -36.54 -11.41 26.90
CA ALA A 325 -36.25 -11.04 25.51
C ALA A 325 -34.85 -10.44 25.31
N ASP A 326 -34.29 -9.80 26.34
CA ASP A 326 -32.94 -9.24 26.32
C ASP A 326 -31.83 -10.30 26.52
N ALA A 327 -32.19 -11.48 27.06
CA ALA A 327 -31.27 -12.60 27.30
C ALA A 327 -31.13 -13.55 26.09
N VAL A 328 -31.98 -13.43 25.05
CA VAL A 328 -31.96 -14.20 23.80
C VAL A 328 -31.19 -13.46 22.70
#